data_d15eb27b9448cd47a917faec4ee9b5de
#
_entry.id   d15eb27b9448cd47a917faec4ee9b5de
#
_cell.length_a   1.000
_cell.length_b   1.000
_cell.length_c   1.000
_cell.angle_alpha   90.00
_cell.angle_beta   90.00
_cell.angle_gamma   90.00
#
_symmetry.space_group_name_H-M   'P 1'
#
loop_
_entity.id
_entity.type
_entity.pdbx_description
1 polymer ?
#
loop_
_entity_poly.entity_id
_entity_poly.type
_entity_poly.pdbx_seq_one_letter_code
_entity_poly.pdbx_strand_id
1 'polypeptide(L)'
;MQILKWTTVVAFAAAVASTSAGAQVTVLPAAGESIQLPNSRQSKTGTGRIKGRLVTNDTGAPVRRAQVRLTGPEIMPKTVTTGADGTYEFRDLPAGRFTVNASKSGYVSVGYGQTRPFESPKPIELGEGQTIDRADIAMPRGSAIAGRIVDEFGEPVADAVVSAMRSTWSNGRRRLQPTGRTATTNDLGQYRVYGLPPGEYFVTATLRGAPEMMVLEMAAVAAVRAAVAEPADAPRSGYAPTYYPGTANGNEAQRLTLGLGQEMTSADFGLVPVRLARISGIVIGSDGRPAEGVMVSATPRNAAAGAVLFPGGGSARTDRNGNFTLNSIAPGEYTLNARGLMIFQSGGDGDRQVFAMTRIVTAGEGGQAESGSIPISVTGEDLSNVVIATSKGTSVSGRVIYEGGEPPRVNTLRISAPALDGDNPLSAFGSSSSVTAEGTFELHGVSGPRSFRISNAPAGWSLKAVRLNGTDITDMGIDIRPTQPVTGLEVVLTNRMTEVSGGVKAGTEPATDYTVVIFSEDPQKWIAPLPRHIASARPNQAGRFQVKGLPAGDYFAIAVEYIPQGEWNDPEVLERLRARATRFSLDEGEVKTIELGLESM
;
A
#
# COMPACT_ATOMS: atom_id res chain seq x y z
N MET A 1 19.92 -27.52 -81.75
CA MET A 1 18.96 -28.57 -82.14
C MET A 1 18.89 -29.57 -80.96
N GLN A 2 17.78 -29.66 -80.31
CA GLN A 2 17.36 -30.77 -79.44
C GLN A 2 18.11 -30.96 -78.11
N ILE A 3 17.48 -31.26 -77.00
CA ILE A 3 16.12 -31.45 -76.46
C ILE A 3 16.35 -31.70 -74.98
N LEU A 4 15.60 -31.05 -74.23
CA LEU A 4 15.42 -31.09 -72.78
C LEU A 4 15.06 -32.51 -72.28
N LYS A 5 15.71 -32.98 -71.21
CA LYS A 5 15.17 -34.08 -70.37
C LYS A 5 15.25 -33.71 -68.89
N TRP A 6 14.09 -33.62 -68.34
CA TRP A 6 13.86 -33.50 -66.91
C TRP A 6 14.08 -34.86 -66.23
N THR A 7 14.89 -34.86 -65.16
CA THR A 7 14.97 -35.99 -64.25
C THR A 7 14.39 -35.59 -62.88
N THR A 8 13.28 -36.16 -62.55
CA THR A 8 12.56 -36.02 -61.28
C THR A 8 13.34 -36.74 -60.18
N VAL A 9 13.78 -36.03 -59.15
CA VAL A 9 14.33 -36.60 -57.93
C VAL A 9 13.18 -36.71 -56.94
N VAL A 10 12.74 -37.95 -56.62
CA VAL A 10 11.82 -38.27 -55.57
C VAL A 10 12.60 -38.29 -54.27
N ALA A 11 12.37 -37.32 -53.39
CA ALA A 11 12.88 -37.32 -52.03
C ALA A 11 11.87 -38.08 -51.14
N PHE A 12 12.31 -39.18 -50.60
CA PHE A 12 11.60 -39.92 -49.55
C PHE A 12 11.71 -39.15 -48.23
N ALA A 13 10.63 -38.50 -47.79
CA ALA A 13 10.54 -37.95 -46.46
C ALA A 13 10.07 -39.04 -45.51
N ALA A 14 10.96 -39.57 -44.68
CA ALA A 14 10.60 -40.43 -43.56
C ALA A 14 9.96 -39.56 -42.47
N ALA A 15 8.65 -39.71 -42.30
CA ALA A 15 7.91 -39.12 -41.20
C ALA A 15 8.26 -39.89 -39.92
N VAL A 16 9.08 -39.30 -39.06
CA VAL A 16 9.21 -39.73 -37.66
C VAL A 16 8.03 -39.13 -36.91
N ALA A 17 7.01 -39.97 -36.67
CA ALA A 17 5.92 -39.62 -35.77
C ALA A 17 6.47 -39.63 -34.34
N SER A 18 6.88 -38.47 -33.85
CA SER A 18 7.05 -38.25 -32.41
C SER A 18 5.70 -38.04 -31.78
N THR A 19 5.19 -39.07 -31.11
CA THR A 19 4.06 -38.94 -30.18
C THR A 19 4.49 -38.07 -28.99
N SER A 20 4.29 -36.79 -29.14
CA SER A 20 4.26 -35.89 -27.96
C SER A 20 2.96 -36.22 -27.20
N ALA A 21 3.10 -36.91 -26.07
CA ALA A 21 2.07 -36.95 -25.06
C ALA A 21 1.87 -35.54 -24.54
N GLY A 22 0.97 -34.80 -25.16
CA GLY A 22 0.47 -33.55 -24.64
C GLY A 22 -0.27 -33.85 -23.35
N ALA A 23 0.31 -33.49 -22.23
CA ALA A 23 -0.43 -33.40 -20.98
C ALA A 23 -1.52 -32.35 -21.20
N GLN A 24 -2.72 -32.83 -21.55
CA GLN A 24 -3.91 -32.01 -21.47
C GLN A 24 -4.13 -31.73 -20.00
N VAL A 25 -3.85 -30.49 -19.59
CA VAL A 25 -4.31 -29.97 -18.31
C VAL A 25 -5.83 -29.89 -18.42
N THR A 26 -6.49 -30.95 -17.97
CA THR A 26 -7.94 -30.94 -17.78
C THR A 26 -8.20 -29.99 -16.61
N VAL A 27 -8.60 -28.77 -16.93
CA VAL A 27 -9.15 -27.85 -15.93
C VAL A 27 -10.51 -28.41 -15.56
N LEU A 28 -10.56 -29.21 -14.51
CA LEU A 28 -11.82 -29.51 -13.84
C LEU A 28 -12.33 -28.20 -13.24
N PRO A 29 -13.58 -27.79 -13.51
CA PRO A 29 -14.17 -26.69 -12.78
C PRO A 29 -14.27 -27.16 -11.32
N ALA A 30 -13.44 -26.59 -10.46
CA ALA A 30 -13.63 -26.71 -9.04
C ALA A 30 -15.02 -26.13 -8.74
N ALA A 31 -15.91 -26.97 -8.21
CA ALA A 31 -17.11 -26.52 -7.54
C ALA A 31 -16.65 -25.75 -6.29
N GLY A 32 -16.40 -24.47 -6.44
CA GLY A 32 -15.97 -23.55 -5.42
C GLY A 32 -16.46 -22.20 -5.87
N GLU A 33 -17.25 -21.58 -5.04
CA GLU A 33 -17.83 -20.26 -5.19
C GLU A 33 -16.92 -19.35 -6.00
N SER A 34 -17.40 -18.96 -7.17
CA SER A 34 -16.86 -17.79 -7.85
C SER A 34 -16.89 -16.65 -6.83
N ILE A 35 -15.72 -16.17 -6.43
CA ILE A 35 -15.64 -14.91 -5.71
C ILE A 35 -16.19 -13.89 -6.70
N GLN A 36 -17.48 -13.62 -6.61
CA GLN A 36 -18.05 -12.45 -7.24
C GLN A 36 -17.28 -11.28 -6.63
N LEU A 37 -16.46 -10.65 -7.46
CA LEU A 37 -15.96 -9.31 -7.14
C LEU A 37 -17.15 -8.54 -6.60
N PRO A 38 -17.02 -7.87 -5.45
CA PRO A 38 -18.14 -7.18 -4.86
C PRO A 38 -18.78 -6.35 -5.95
N ASN A 39 -20.08 -6.56 -6.15
CA ASN A 39 -20.91 -5.82 -7.10
C ASN A 39 -20.37 -4.41 -7.15
N SER A 40 -19.91 -3.97 -8.31
CA SER A 40 -19.43 -2.62 -8.55
C SER A 40 -20.41 -1.72 -7.80
N ARG A 41 -19.92 -1.02 -6.75
CA ARG A 41 -20.76 -0.04 -6.05
C ARG A 41 -21.45 0.75 -7.14
N GLN A 42 -22.77 0.64 -7.23
CA GLN A 42 -23.51 1.46 -8.18
C GLN A 42 -23.15 2.90 -7.85
N SER A 43 -22.34 3.52 -8.72
CA SER A 43 -21.93 4.90 -8.54
C SER A 43 -23.19 5.72 -8.48
N LYS A 44 -23.45 6.38 -7.36
CA LYS A 44 -24.55 7.34 -7.30
C LYS A 44 -24.29 8.43 -8.35
N THR A 45 -25.30 8.77 -9.09
CA THR A 45 -25.29 9.90 -10.04
C THR A 45 -26.19 11.01 -9.49
N GLY A 46 -25.92 12.23 -9.88
CA GLY A 46 -26.70 13.39 -9.53
C GLY A 46 -26.59 14.43 -10.63
N THR A 47 -26.98 15.66 -10.36
CA THR A 47 -26.93 16.78 -11.31
C THR A 47 -25.86 17.82 -10.96
N GLY A 48 -25.10 17.58 -9.88
CA GLY A 48 -24.06 18.48 -9.41
C GLY A 48 -22.85 18.54 -10.34
N ARG A 49 -22.10 19.64 -10.27
CA ARG A 49 -20.92 19.89 -11.11
C ARG A 49 -19.80 20.53 -10.31
N ILE A 50 -18.56 20.14 -10.63
CA ILE A 50 -17.36 20.80 -10.11
C ILE A 50 -16.49 21.20 -11.28
N LYS A 51 -16.21 22.50 -11.40
CA LYS A 51 -15.37 23.09 -12.43
C LYS A 51 -14.21 23.85 -11.79
N GLY A 52 -13.11 23.91 -12.51
CA GLY A 52 -11.96 24.67 -12.08
C GLY A 52 -10.93 24.81 -13.18
N ARG A 53 -9.87 25.52 -12.84
CA ARG A 53 -8.75 25.77 -13.73
C ARG A 53 -7.45 25.34 -13.06
N LEU A 54 -6.62 24.66 -13.81
CA LEU A 54 -5.26 24.35 -13.43
C LEU A 54 -4.30 25.41 -13.98
N VAL A 55 -3.52 26.02 -13.08
CA VAL A 55 -2.52 27.02 -13.43
C VAL A 55 -1.18 26.68 -12.79
N THR A 56 -0.10 27.21 -13.34
CA THR A 56 1.21 27.12 -12.71
C THR A 56 1.29 28.09 -11.52
N ASN A 57 1.92 27.68 -10.42
CA ASN A 57 2.00 28.50 -9.21
C ASN A 57 2.89 29.72 -9.37
N ASP A 58 3.86 29.67 -10.30
CA ASP A 58 4.86 30.72 -10.53
C ASP A 58 4.34 31.82 -11.47
N THR A 59 3.70 31.47 -12.56
CA THR A 59 3.32 32.41 -13.64
C THR A 59 1.83 32.55 -13.85
N GLY A 60 1.00 31.72 -13.19
CA GLY A 60 -0.44 31.67 -13.44
C GLY A 60 -0.81 31.14 -14.84
N ALA A 61 0.16 30.62 -15.60
CA ALA A 61 -0.08 30.08 -16.93
C ALA A 61 -0.92 28.78 -16.88
N PRO A 62 -1.79 28.53 -17.86
CA PRO A 62 -2.64 27.36 -17.86
C PRO A 62 -1.83 26.05 -18.00
N VAL A 63 -2.14 25.06 -17.17
CA VAL A 63 -1.53 23.73 -17.21
C VAL A 63 -2.37 22.82 -18.09
N ARG A 64 -1.94 22.64 -19.33
CA ARG A 64 -2.63 21.83 -20.36
C ARG A 64 -2.33 20.35 -20.19
N ARG A 65 -3.25 19.48 -20.59
CA ARG A 65 -3.06 18.01 -20.59
C ARG A 65 -2.59 17.46 -19.23
N ALA A 66 -3.05 18.04 -18.15
CA ALA A 66 -2.87 17.48 -16.81
C ALA A 66 -4.04 16.55 -16.48
N GLN A 67 -3.78 15.52 -15.72
CA GLN A 67 -4.82 14.65 -15.19
C GLN A 67 -5.38 15.23 -13.91
N VAL A 68 -6.71 15.35 -13.85
CA VAL A 68 -7.43 15.75 -12.65
C VAL A 68 -8.32 14.59 -12.22
N ARG A 69 -8.15 14.13 -10.99
CA ARG A 69 -8.88 13.00 -10.42
C ARG A 69 -9.79 13.46 -9.30
N LEU A 70 -11.04 13.07 -9.38
CA LEU A 70 -12.07 13.27 -8.37
C LEU A 70 -12.32 11.96 -7.62
N THR A 71 -12.37 12.04 -6.31
CA THR A 71 -12.75 10.92 -5.43
C THR A 71 -13.80 11.36 -4.43
N GLY A 72 -14.69 10.45 -4.05
CA GLY A 72 -15.74 10.68 -3.06
C GLY A 72 -16.29 9.34 -2.55
N PRO A 73 -17.04 9.34 -1.43
CA PRO A 73 -17.44 8.12 -0.74
C PRO A 73 -18.45 7.25 -1.52
N GLU A 74 -19.27 7.86 -2.38
CA GLU A 74 -20.38 7.18 -3.05
C GLU A 74 -20.24 7.12 -4.58
N ILE A 75 -19.07 7.50 -5.11
CA ILE A 75 -18.79 7.46 -6.54
C ILE A 75 -17.55 6.64 -6.83
N MET A 76 -17.48 6.09 -8.03
CA MET A 76 -16.20 5.61 -8.56
C MET A 76 -15.30 6.80 -8.88
N PRO A 77 -13.97 6.69 -8.67
CA PRO A 77 -13.04 7.74 -9.04
C PRO A 77 -13.20 8.15 -10.51
N LYS A 78 -13.42 9.45 -10.75
CA LYS A 78 -13.50 10.03 -12.11
C LYS A 78 -12.17 10.73 -12.42
N THR A 79 -11.69 10.61 -13.66
CA THR A 79 -10.49 11.30 -14.13
C THR A 79 -10.81 12.06 -15.42
N VAL A 80 -10.39 13.32 -15.48
CA VAL A 80 -10.49 14.16 -16.68
C VAL A 80 -9.13 14.78 -17.01
N THR A 81 -8.95 15.19 -18.25
CA THR A 81 -7.73 15.86 -18.71
C THR A 81 -8.02 17.33 -18.97
N THR A 82 -7.15 18.23 -18.52
CA THR A 82 -7.32 19.67 -18.71
C THR A 82 -7.19 20.10 -20.17
N GLY A 83 -8.04 21.03 -20.58
CA GLY A 83 -8.04 21.66 -21.89
C GLY A 83 -6.81 22.54 -22.16
N ALA A 84 -6.82 23.21 -23.30
CA ALA A 84 -5.73 24.11 -23.73
C ALA A 84 -5.58 25.34 -22.81
N ASP A 85 -6.66 25.78 -22.22
CA ASP A 85 -6.77 26.91 -21.28
C ASP A 85 -6.62 26.48 -19.80
N GLY A 86 -6.35 25.17 -19.56
CA GLY A 86 -6.19 24.59 -18.22
C GLY A 86 -7.51 24.27 -17.52
N THR A 87 -8.67 24.43 -18.16
CA THR A 87 -9.97 24.14 -17.55
C THR A 87 -10.25 22.66 -17.45
N TYR A 88 -11.05 22.28 -16.44
CA TYR A 88 -11.57 20.93 -16.23
C TYR A 88 -12.98 20.98 -15.66
N GLU A 89 -13.77 19.93 -15.90
CA GLU A 89 -15.14 19.81 -15.38
C GLU A 89 -15.47 18.34 -15.06
N PHE A 90 -16.09 18.14 -13.90
CA PHE A 90 -16.76 16.91 -13.51
C PHE A 90 -18.25 17.15 -13.48
N ARG A 91 -19.01 16.26 -14.10
CA ARG A 91 -20.48 16.32 -14.22
C ARG A 91 -21.13 15.11 -13.58
N ASP A 92 -22.44 15.21 -13.43
CA ASP A 92 -23.30 14.11 -12.93
C ASP A 92 -22.83 13.61 -11.55
N LEU A 93 -22.59 14.56 -10.65
CA LEU A 93 -22.16 14.30 -9.29
C LEU A 93 -23.36 14.34 -8.34
N PRO A 94 -23.48 13.35 -7.44
CA PRO A 94 -24.43 13.43 -6.31
C PRO A 94 -23.99 14.50 -5.32
N ALA A 95 -24.89 14.90 -4.43
CA ALA A 95 -24.49 15.66 -3.25
C ALA A 95 -23.50 14.85 -2.41
N GLY A 96 -22.48 15.51 -1.85
CA GLY A 96 -21.47 14.82 -1.06
C GLY A 96 -20.17 15.59 -0.89
N ARG A 97 -19.21 14.94 -0.26
CA ARG A 97 -17.88 15.48 0.03
C ARG A 97 -16.84 14.86 -0.91
N PHE A 98 -16.17 15.70 -1.68
CA PHE A 98 -15.24 15.29 -2.71
C PHE A 98 -13.83 15.78 -2.48
N THR A 99 -12.85 15.05 -2.99
CA THR A 99 -11.45 15.45 -3.07
C THR A 99 -11.03 15.48 -4.53
N VAL A 100 -10.40 16.59 -4.94
CA VAL A 100 -9.86 16.79 -6.29
C VAL A 100 -8.34 16.83 -6.21
N ASN A 101 -7.68 16.02 -7.03
CA ASN A 101 -6.22 15.97 -7.12
C ASN A 101 -5.78 16.14 -8.57
N ALA A 102 -4.74 16.94 -8.77
CA ALA A 102 -4.15 17.19 -10.08
C ALA A 102 -2.74 16.62 -10.18
N SER A 103 -2.38 16.04 -11.31
CA SER A 103 -1.06 15.50 -11.58
C SER A 103 -0.61 15.78 -13.02
N LYS A 104 0.67 16.08 -13.18
CA LYS A 104 1.35 16.22 -14.47
C LYS A 104 2.83 15.98 -14.32
N SER A 105 3.46 15.38 -15.34
CA SER A 105 4.92 15.20 -15.36
C SER A 105 5.64 16.54 -15.25
N GLY A 106 6.69 16.63 -14.42
CA GLY A 106 7.46 17.85 -14.17
C GLY A 106 6.84 18.80 -13.12
N TYR A 107 5.66 18.50 -12.61
CA TYR A 107 4.99 19.25 -11.56
C TYR A 107 4.81 18.41 -10.30
N VAL A 108 4.67 19.08 -9.16
CA VAL A 108 4.20 18.43 -7.94
C VAL A 108 2.72 18.08 -8.10
N SER A 109 2.37 16.85 -7.75
CA SER A 109 0.94 16.48 -7.66
C SER A 109 0.33 17.17 -6.46
N VAL A 110 -0.76 17.91 -6.65
CA VAL A 110 -1.41 18.70 -5.60
C VAL A 110 -2.92 18.50 -5.61
N GLY A 111 -3.52 18.60 -4.44
CA GLY A 111 -4.96 18.61 -4.27
C GLY A 111 -5.54 20.04 -4.22
N TYR A 112 -6.86 20.11 -4.39
CA TYR A 112 -7.59 21.37 -4.21
C TYR A 112 -7.33 21.96 -2.83
N GLY A 113 -7.04 23.28 -2.78
CA GLY A 113 -6.79 24.02 -1.56
C GLY A 113 -5.49 23.65 -0.83
N GLN A 114 -4.62 22.85 -1.44
CA GLN A 114 -3.29 22.55 -0.93
C GLN A 114 -2.33 23.66 -1.34
N THR A 115 -1.81 24.38 -0.38
CA THR A 115 -0.91 25.53 -0.59
C THR A 115 0.52 25.25 -0.15
N ARG A 116 0.71 24.27 0.73
CA ARG A 116 2.01 23.87 1.30
C ARG A 116 2.37 22.43 0.95
N PRO A 117 3.67 22.08 0.94
CA PRO A 117 4.11 20.71 0.67
C PRO A 117 3.51 19.71 1.66
N PHE A 118 3.12 18.53 1.18
CA PHE A 118 2.60 17.43 2.00
C PHE A 118 1.36 17.76 2.86
N GLU A 119 0.72 18.85 2.62
CA GLU A 119 -0.54 19.21 3.24
C GLU A 119 -1.68 18.32 2.71
N SER A 120 -2.70 18.06 3.52
CA SER A 120 -3.89 17.36 3.03
C SER A 120 -4.73 18.27 2.13
N PRO A 121 -5.34 17.75 1.05
CA PRO A 121 -6.27 18.53 0.23
C PRO A 121 -7.47 19.03 1.05
N LYS A 122 -8.02 20.17 0.68
CA LYS A 122 -9.31 20.64 1.23
C LYS A 122 -10.45 19.85 0.59
N PRO A 123 -11.43 19.43 1.36
CA PRO A 123 -12.62 18.82 0.79
C PRO A 123 -13.48 19.87 0.09
N ILE A 124 -14.18 19.45 -0.96
CA ILE A 124 -15.24 20.20 -1.61
C ILE A 124 -16.58 19.60 -1.19
N GLU A 125 -17.42 20.38 -0.54
CA GLU A 125 -18.77 20.00 -0.21
C GLU A 125 -19.72 20.46 -1.31
N LEU A 126 -20.42 19.52 -1.94
CA LEU A 126 -21.33 19.75 -3.05
C LEU A 126 -22.76 19.44 -2.59
N GLY A 127 -23.62 20.43 -2.66
CA GLY A 127 -25.06 20.27 -2.44
C GLY A 127 -25.77 19.63 -3.64
N GLU A 128 -27.01 19.22 -3.46
CA GLU A 128 -27.80 18.65 -4.55
C GLU A 128 -28.00 19.66 -5.69
N GLY A 129 -27.65 19.24 -6.92
CA GLY A 129 -27.73 20.09 -8.10
C GLY A 129 -26.78 21.29 -8.11
N GLN A 130 -25.95 21.46 -7.11
CA GLN A 130 -25.04 22.59 -6.98
C GLN A 130 -23.93 22.54 -8.04
N THR A 131 -23.51 23.72 -8.50
CA THR A 131 -22.31 23.89 -9.31
C THR A 131 -21.26 24.66 -8.53
N ILE A 132 -20.05 24.10 -8.44
CA ILE A 132 -18.85 24.76 -7.93
C ILE A 132 -18.02 25.19 -9.14
N ASP A 133 -17.91 26.50 -9.38
CA ASP A 133 -17.25 27.05 -10.58
C ASP A 133 -15.77 27.42 -10.37
N ARG A 134 -15.27 27.43 -9.13
CA ARG A 134 -13.90 27.84 -8.78
C ARG A 134 -13.17 26.81 -7.93
N ALA A 135 -13.08 25.58 -8.42
CA ALA A 135 -12.19 24.57 -7.82
C ALA A 135 -10.77 24.69 -8.44
N ASP A 136 -10.21 25.90 -8.42
CA ASP A 136 -8.93 26.18 -9.08
C ASP A 136 -7.77 25.58 -8.28
N ILE A 137 -6.75 25.09 -9.00
CA ILE A 137 -5.56 24.47 -8.42
C ILE A 137 -4.32 25.08 -9.05
N ALA A 138 -3.40 25.58 -8.19
CA ALA A 138 -2.09 26.05 -8.60
C ALA A 138 -1.06 24.95 -8.43
N MET A 139 -0.44 24.51 -9.53
CA MET A 139 0.56 23.46 -9.53
C MET A 139 1.97 24.05 -9.47
N PRO A 140 2.77 23.78 -8.41
CA PRO A 140 4.16 24.16 -8.38
C PRO A 140 5.00 23.26 -9.27
N ARG A 141 6.08 23.79 -9.83
CA ARG A 141 7.09 22.98 -10.51
C ARG A 141 7.74 22.04 -9.52
N GLY A 142 7.93 20.80 -9.93
CA GLY A 142 8.58 19.79 -9.11
C GLY A 142 10.08 20.03 -9.03
N SER A 143 10.63 19.84 -7.84
CA SER A 143 12.05 19.77 -7.61
C SER A 143 12.63 18.45 -8.07
N ALA A 144 13.94 18.36 -8.21
CA ALA A 144 14.61 17.15 -8.62
C ALA A 144 15.89 16.89 -7.81
N ILE A 145 16.20 15.63 -7.61
CA ILE A 145 17.48 15.15 -7.11
C ILE A 145 18.15 14.39 -8.24
N ALA A 146 19.31 14.81 -8.65
CA ALA A 146 20.11 14.19 -9.69
C ALA A 146 21.52 13.92 -9.17
N GLY A 147 22.14 12.91 -9.72
CA GLY A 147 23.50 12.51 -9.37
C GLY A 147 23.94 11.32 -10.18
N ARG A 148 25.03 10.72 -9.75
CA ARG A 148 25.65 9.57 -10.36
C ARG A 148 25.87 8.44 -9.34
N ILE A 149 25.58 7.21 -9.76
CA ILE A 149 25.87 6.01 -8.99
C ILE A 149 27.11 5.36 -9.59
N VAL A 150 28.04 5.00 -8.72
CA VAL A 150 29.27 4.30 -9.09
C VAL A 150 29.44 3.04 -8.23
N ASP A 151 30.26 2.12 -8.70
CA ASP A 151 30.70 0.95 -7.94
C ASP A 151 31.92 1.27 -7.05
N GLU A 152 32.50 0.24 -6.42
CA GLU A 152 33.69 0.34 -5.56
C GLU A 152 34.96 0.73 -6.32
N PHE A 153 34.97 0.64 -7.66
CA PHE A 153 36.08 1.03 -8.52
C PHE A 153 35.90 2.43 -9.11
N GLY A 154 34.77 3.09 -8.82
CA GLY A 154 34.40 4.38 -9.39
C GLY A 154 33.82 4.30 -10.80
N GLU A 155 33.50 3.09 -11.30
CA GLU A 155 32.85 2.91 -12.59
C GLU A 155 31.34 3.16 -12.51
N PRO A 156 30.71 3.68 -13.57
CA PRO A 156 29.29 3.97 -13.57
C PRO A 156 28.44 2.70 -13.49
N VAL A 157 27.41 2.72 -12.63
CA VAL A 157 26.46 1.60 -12.50
C VAL A 157 25.18 1.94 -13.26
N ALA A 158 24.90 1.19 -14.32
CA ALA A 158 23.65 1.25 -15.07
C ALA A 158 22.54 0.44 -14.36
N ASP A 159 21.28 0.71 -14.71
CA ASP A 159 20.06 -0.01 -14.26
C ASP A 159 19.84 -0.06 -12.74
N ALA A 160 20.55 0.75 -11.97
CA ALA A 160 20.26 0.93 -10.56
C ALA A 160 18.96 1.75 -10.37
N VAL A 161 18.05 1.25 -9.54
CA VAL A 161 16.83 1.96 -9.20
C VAL A 161 17.09 2.92 -8.04
N VAL A 162 16.97 4.21 -8.30
CA VAL A 162 17.14 5.26 -7.32
C VAL A 162 15.77 5.77 -6.87
N SER A 163 15.54 5.79 -5.57
CA SER A 163 14.27 6.18 -4.96
C SER A 163 14.45 7.34 -3.97
N ALA A 164 13.56 8.33 -4.07
CA ALA A 164 13.47 9.36 -3.03
C ALA A 164 12.55 8.86 -1.90
N MET A 165 13.02 8.97 -0.67
CA MET A 165 12.33 8.52 0.54
C MET A 165 12.14 9.67 1.52
N ARG A 166 11.13 9.56 2.37
CA ARG A 166 10.87 10.48 3.47
C ARG A 166 10.76 9.73 4.80
N SER A 167 11.21 10.37 5.87
CA SER A 167 10.97 9.88 7.21
C SER A 167 9.54 10.24 7.62
N THR A 168 8.72 9.24 7.89
CA THR A 168 7.33 9.42 8.34
C THR A 168 7.04 8.49 9.51
N TRP A 169 6.08 8.85 10.35
CA TRP A 169 5.60 7.98 11.40
C TRP A 169 4.63 6.95 10.84
N SER A 170 4.90 5.68 11.09
CA SER A 170 4.05 4.58 10.63
C SER A 170 4.18 3.38 11.56
N ASN A 171 3.05 2.80 11.97
CA ASN A 171 2.99 1.62 12.84
C ASN A 171 3.84 1.77 14.13
N GLY A 172 3.67 2.90 14.82
CA GLY A 172 4.31 3.14 16.11
C GLY A 172 5.80 3.50 16.06
N ARG A 173 6.37 3.80 14.89
CA ARG A 173 7.79 4.22 14.75
C ARG A 173 8.05 5.07 13.50
N ARG A 174 9.11 5.86 13.52
CA ARG A 174 9.60 6.57 12.33
C ARG A 174 10.27 5.59 11.38
N ARG A 175 9.88 5.66 10.10
CA ARG A 175 10.44 4.82 9.02
C ARG A 175 10.67 5.65 7.77
N LEU A 176 11.67 5.26 6.99
CA LEU A 176 11.85 5.79 5.65
C LEU A 176 10.80 5.19 4.72
N GLN A 177 9.96 6.03 4.16
CA GLN A 177 8.89 5.65 3.23
C GLN A 177 9.22 6.17 1.82
N PRO A 178 9.08 5.34 0.76
CA PRO A 178 9.22 5.81 -0.60
C PRO A 178 8.16 6.87 -0.92
N THR A 179 8.57 7.92 -1.60
CA THR A 179 7.64 8.96 -2.08
C THR A 179 6.85 8.54 -3.31
N GLY A 180 7.12 7.34 -3.85
CA GLY A 180 6.61 6.88 -5.14
C GLY A 180 7.31 7.51 -6.34
N ARG A 181 8.39 8.28 -6.12
CA ARG A 181 9.22 8.84 -7.18
C ARG A 181 10.54 8.09 -7.26
N THR A 182 10.80 7.51 -8.41
CA THR A 182 11.99 6.70 -8.71
C THR A 182 12.58 7.10 -10.05
N ALA A 183 13.85 6.81 -10.24
CA ALA A 183 14.55 6.87 -11.52
C ALA A 183 15.45 5.64 -11.66
N THR A 184 15.78 5.27 -12.88
CA THR A 184 16.78 4.24 -13.17
C THR A 184 18.01 4.92 -13.72
N THR A 185 19.21 4.49 -13.32
CA THR A 185 20.46 5.01 -13.83
C THR A 185 20.66 4.62 -15.30
N ASN A 186 21.22 5.52 -16.10
CA ASN A 186 21.62 5.24 -17.47
C ASN A 186 23.02 4.56 -17.51
N ASP A 187 23.56 4.33 -18.72
CA ASP A 187 24.87 3.75 -18.98
C ASP A 187 26.06 4.53 -18.40
N LEU A 188 25.85 5.83 -18.09
CA LEU A 188 26.83 6.70 -17.41
C LEU A 188 26.62 6.74 -15.89
N GLY A 189 25.74 5.88 -15.34
CA GLY A 189 25.38 5.87 -13.94
C GLY A 189 24.52 7.05 -13.50
N GLN A 190 24.07 7.90 -14.41
CA GLN A 190 23.33 9.12 -14.08
C GLN A 190 21.86 8.83 -13.80
N TYR A 191 21.31 9.52 -12.80
CA TYR A 191 19.90 9.45 -12.47
C TYR A 191 19.30 10.83 -12.21
N ARG A 192 17.97 10.92 -12.34
CA ARG A 192 17.21 12.12 -12.01
C ARG A 192 15.83 11.77 -11.49
N VAL A 193 15.64 11.85 -10.17
CA VAL A 193 14.34 11.69 -9.51
C VAL A 193 13.66 13.06 -9.48
N TYR A 194 12.54 13.23 -10.15
CA TYR A 194 11.89 14.52 -10.36
C TYR A 194 10.42 14.53 -9.92
N GLY A 195 9.85 15.75 -9.88
CA GLY A 195 8.45 15.95 -9.47
C GLY A 195 8.29 15.87 -7.95
N LEU A 196 9.37 16.16 -7.22
CA LEU A 196 9.39 16.17 -5.77
C LEU A 196 8.86 17.50 -5.24
N PRO A 197 7.98 17.51 -4.21
CA PRO A 197 7.68 18.71 -3.43
C PRO A 197 8.94 19.25 -2.73
N PRO A 198 8.99 20.53 -2.37
CA PRO A 198 10.05 21.03 -1.47
C PRO A 198 9.94 20.30 -0.11
N GLY A 199 11.08 20.00 0.50
CA GLY A 199 11.15 19.28 1.76
C GLY A 199 12.43 18.48 1.95
N GLU A 200 12.45 17.62 2.97
CA GLU A 200 13.58 16.77 3.33
C GLU A 200 13.43 15.37 2.77
N TYR A 201 14.51 14.87 2.18
CA TYR A 201 14.54 13.58 1.52
C TYR A 201 15.77 12.77 1.91
N PHE A 202 15.64 11.47 1.80
CA PHE A 202 16.72 10.50 1.75
C PHE A 202 16.71 9.86 0.37
N VAL A 203 17.87 9.52 -0.15
CA VAL A 203 18.00 8.85 -1.44
C VAL A 203 18.57 7.47 -1.23
N THR A 204 17.97 6.47 -1.84
CA THR A 204 18.48 5.10 -1.84
C THR A 204 18.64 4.60 -3.26
N ALA A 205 19.71 3.84 -3.51
CA ALA A 205 19.94 3.13 -4.75
C ALA A 205 19.96 1.63 -4.49
N THR A 206 19.31 0.88 -5.38
CA THR A 206 19.30 -0.58 -5.36
C THR A 206 19.59 -1.10 -6.76
N LEU A 207 20.64 -1.89 -6.90
CA LEU A 207 20.90 -2.62 -8.14
C LEU A 207 20.08 -3.92 -8.07
N ARG A 208 19.09 -4.05 -8.93
CA ARG A 208 18.35 -5.30 -9.06
C ARG A 208 19.20 -6.27 -9.86
N GLY A 209 19.40 -7.48 -9.33
CA GLY A 209 19.76 -8.60 -10.19
C GLY A 209 18.70 -8.70 -11.30
N ALA A 210 19.11 -9.18 -12.50
CA ALA A 210 18.29 -9.19 -13.70
C ALA A 210 16.80 -9.44 -13.42
N PRO A 211 15.89 -8.64 -13.99
CA PRO A 211 14.49 -8.60 -13.57
C PRO A 211 13.81 -9.96 -13.74
N GLU A 212 13.46 -10.58 -12.65
CA GLU A 212 12.50 -11.72 -12.61
C GLU A 212 11.07 -11.28 -13.02
N MET A 213 10.96 -10.21 -13.78
CA MET A 213 9.66 -9.62 -14.13
C MET A 213 9.02 -10.25 -15.38
N MET A 214 9.48 -11.42 -15.81
CA MET A 214 8.87 -12.17 -16.92
C MET A 214 8.48 -13.59 -16.51
N VAL A 215 7.68 -13.74 -15.48
CA VAL A 215 7.27 -15.07 -14.97
C VAL A 215 6.37 -15.84 -15.95
N LEU A 216 5.86 -15.22 -17.01
CA LEU A 216 4.98 -15.90 -17.98
C LEU A 216 5.66 -16.31 -19.29
N GLU A 217 6.78 -15.70 -19.68
CA GLU A 217 7.55 -16.12 -20.85
C GLU A 217 8.77 -17.01 -20.52
N MET A 218 9.16 -17.08 -19.26
CA MET A 218 10.42 -17.69 -18.81
C MET A 218 10.34 -19.15 -18.38
N ALA A 219 9.21 -19.83 -18.44
CA ALA A 219 9.20 -21.28 -18.23
C ALA A 219 10.07 -22.03 -19.28
N ALA A 220 10.18 -21.50 -20.49
CA ALA A 220 11.04 -22.05 -21.53
C ALA A 220 12.52 -21.64 -21.38
N VAL A 221 12.81 -20.43 -20.87
CA VAL A 221 14.17 -19.92 -20.66
C VAL A 221 14.78 -20.45 -19.36
N ALA A 222 13.97 -20.71 -18.34
CA ALA A 222 14.43 -21.34 -17.09
C ALA A 222 14.96 -22.76 -17.30
N ALA A 223 14.40 -23.50 -18.24
CA ALA A 223 14.90 -24.84 -18.60
C ALA A 223 16.29 -24.79 -19.26
N VAL A 224 16.63 -23.72 -19.97
CA VAL A 224 17.96 -23.53 -20.60
C VAL A 224 18.99 -23.00 -19.60
N ARG A 225 18.59 -22.16 -18.64
CA ARG A 225 19.49 -21.65 -17.58
C ARG A 225 19.82 -22.69 -16.50
N ALA A 226 18.93 -23.66 -16.26
CA ALA A 226 19.21 -24.77 -15.35
C ALA A 226 20.35 -25.70 -15.84
N ALA A 227 20.76 -25.58 -17.12
CA ALA A 227 21.84 -26.34 -17.69
C ALA A 227 23.24 -25.70 -17.49
N VAL A 228 23.33 -24.44 -17.04
CA VAL A 228 24.60 -23.78 -16.71
C VAL A 228 24.58 -23.49 -15.20
N ALA A 229 24.74 -24.53 -14.41
CA ALA A 229 24.90 -24.38 -12.96
C ALA A 229 26.24 -23.67 -12.67
N GLU A 230 26.16 -22.43 -12.15
CA GLU A 230 27.33 -21.82 -11.52
C GLU A 230 27.84 -22.70 -10.38
N PRO A 231 29.18 -22.80 -10.19
CA PRO A 231 29.75 -23.58 -9.10
C PRO A 231 29.11 -23.16 -7.75
N ALA A 232 28.66 -24.14 -6.98
CA ALA A 232 27.91 -23.91 -5.74
C ALA A 232 28.67 -23.10 -4.67
N ASP A 233 29.99 -22.98 -4.78
CA ASP A 233 30.88 -22.43 -3.76
C ASP A 233 31.58 -21.10 -4.13
N ALA A 234 31.24 -20.47 -5.27
CA ALA A 234 31.80 -19.17 -5.58
C ALA A 234 31.22 -18.08 -4.64
N PRO A 235 32.06 -17.25 -3.99
CA PRO A 235 31.59 -16.13 -3.20
C PRO A 235 30.80 -15.17 -4.09
N ARG A 236 29.52 -14.98 -3.76
CA ARG A 236 28.66 -14.08 -4.51
C ARG A 236 28.84 -12.68 -3.97
N SER A 237 29.37 -11.78 -4.78
CA SER A 237 29.42 -10.36 -4.49
C SER A 237 28.21 -9.67 -5.12
N GLY A 238 27.74 -8.63 -4.48
CA GLY A 238 26.69 -7.76 -4.97
C GLY A 238 26.63 -6.49 -4.14
N TYR A 239 25.55 -5.77 -4.25
CA TYR A 239 25.42 -4.49 -3.54
C TYR A 239 24.24 -4.52 -2.57
N ALA A 240 24.47 -3.99 -1.37
CA ALA A 240 23.38 -3.70 -0.44
C ALA A 240 22.52 -2.54 -0.98
N PRO A 241 21.22 -2.44 -0.59
CA PRO A 241 20.51 -1.19 -0.72
C PRO A 241 21.34 -0.08 -0.08
N THR A 242 21.79 0.86 -0.90
CA THR A 242 22.75 1.88 -0.46
C THR A 242 22.06 3.23 -0.38
N TYR A 243 22.25 3.92 0.73
CA TYR A 243 21.71 5.26 0.98
C TYR A 243 22.80 6.31 0.78
N TYR A 244 22.39 7.48 0.28
CA TYR A 244 23.28 8.63 0.20
C TYR A 244 23.80 9.02 1.60
N PRO A 245 25.12 9.28 1.77
CA PRO A 245 26.17 9.44 0.76
C PRO A 245 26.98 8.18 0.44
N GLY A 246 26.49 6.95 0.72
CA GLY A 246 27.20 5.70 0.44
C GLY A 246 27.22 4.75 1.63
N THR A 247 26.13 4.63 2.38
CA THR A 247 25.98 3.71 3.52
C THR A 247 24.88 2.68 3.27
N ALA A 248 25.07 1.46 3.77
CA ALA A 248 24.04 0.43 3.78
C ALA A 248 23.05 0.59 4.95
N ASN A 249 23.37 1.46 5.92
CA ASN A 249 22.54 1.69 7.10
C ASN A 249 21.66 2.93 6.91
N GLY A 250 20.33 2.75 6.82
CA GLY A 250 19.39 3.86 6.66
C GLY A 250 19.41 4.91 7.79
N ASN A 251 19.90 4.55 9.00
CA ASN A 251 20.04 5.49 10.10
C ASN A 251 21.24 6.46 9.94
N GLU A 252 22.20 6.08 9.10
CA GLU A 252 23.38 6.90 8.76
C GLU A 252 23.17 7.71 7.47
N ALA A 253 22.02 7.53 6.83
CA ALA A 253 21.69 8.24 5.60
C ALA A 253 21.64 9.75 5.84
N GLN A 254 22.22 10.50 4.92
CA GLN A 254 22.19 11.95 4.96
C GLN A 254 20.90 12.51 4.38
N ARG A 255 20.33 13.49 5.05
CA ARG A 255 19.19 14.26 4.54
C ARG A 255 19.61 15.22 3.44
N LEU A 256 18.77 15.30 2.41
CA LEU A 256 18.85 16.28 1.34
C LEU A 256 17.64 17.20 1.42
N THR A 257 17.87 18.50 1.52
CA THR A 257 16.80 19.50 1.57
C THR A 257 16.60 20.12 0.20
N LEU A 258 15.37 20.07 -0.30
CA LEU A 258 14.98 20.67 -1.57
C LEU A 258 14.09 21.89 -1.35
N GLY A 259 14.43 23.01 -1.98
CA GLY A 259 13.54 24.15 -2.17
C GLY A 259 12.55 23.93 -3.32
N LEU A 260 11.60 24.86 -3.48
CA LEU A 260 10.60 24.79 -4.56
C LEU A 260 11.26 24.94 -5.94
N GLY A 261 11.01 23.99 -6.84
CA GLY A 261 11.57 23.98 -8.19
C GLY A 261 13.09 23.83 -8.25
N GLN A 262 13.72 23.54 -7.12
CA GLN A 262 15.17 23.36 -7.02
C GLN A 262 15.61 22.06 -7.66
N GLU A 263 16.73 22.11 -8.37
CA GLU A 263 17.42 20.92 -8.85
C GLU A 263 18.75 20.77 -8.09
N MET A 264 18.88 19.65 -7.38
CA MET A 264 20.12 19.23 -6.74
C MET A 264 20.82 18.26 -7.69
N THR A 265 22.02 18.60 -8.13
CA THR A 265 22.75 17.85 -9.19
C THR A 265 23.97 17.09 -8.67
N SER A 266 24.25 17.13 -7.37
CA SER A 266 25.46 16.58 -6.75
C SER A 266 25.19 15.48 -5.73
N ALA A 267 24.10 14.71 -5.89
CA ALA A 267 23.80 13.58 -5.03
C ALA A 267 24.49 12.30 -5.56
N ASP A 268 25.82 12.38 -5.73
CA ASP A 268 26.64 11.27 -6.21
C ASP A 268 27.04 10.36 -5.06
N PHE A 269 26.99 9.04 -5.24
CA PHE A 269 27.47 8.08 -4.24
C PHE A 269 27.80 6.71 -4.84
N GLY A 270 28.69 5.99 -4.15
CA GLY A 270 29.07 4.63 -4.48
C GLY A 270 28.15 3.61 -3.83
N LEU A 271 27.85 2.54 -4.55
CA LEU A 271 27.17 1.38 -3.97
C LEU A 271 28.07 0.66 -2.97
N VAL A 272 27.49 0.17 -1.89
CA VAL A 272 28.21 -0.60 -0.87
C VAL A 272 28.29 -2.06 -1.30
N PRO A 273 29.50 -2.57 -1.66
CA PRO A 273 29.67 -3.96 -2.00
C PRO A 273 29.49 -4.83 -0.75
N VAL A 274 28.77 -5.93 -0.91
CA VAL A 274 28.51 -6.90 0.15
C VAL A 274 28.63 -8.33 -0.37
N ARG A 275 28.95 -9.23 0.50
CA ARG A 275 28.82 -10.65 0.22
C ARG A 275 27.35 -11.03 0.31
N LEU A 276 26.81 -11.59 -0.77
CA LEU A 276 25.44 -12.06 -0.84
C LEU A 276 25.35 -13.49 -0.32
N ALA A 277 24.43 -13.68 0.61
CA ALA A 277 24.18 -15.00 1.19
C ALA A 277 23.21 -15.82 0.33
N ARG A 278 23.36 -17.14 0.43
CA ARG A 278 22.35 -18.12 0.04
C ARG A 278 21.60 -18.57 1.31
N ILE A 279 20.29 -18.66 1.22
CA ILE A 279 19.47 -19.22 2.31
C ILE A 279 18.82 -20.48 1.76
N SER A 280 19.13 -21.61 2.37
CA SER A 280 18.55 -22.91 2.01
C SER A 280 17.87 -23.57 3.19
N GLY A 281 16.79 -24.27 2.91
CA GLY A 281 16.03 -24.91 3.96
C GLY A 281 14.87 -25.74 3.44
N ILE A 282 13.98 -26.09 4.34
CA ILE A 282 12.81 -26.91 4.06
C ILE A 282 11.54 -26.24 4.59
N VAL A 283 10.46 -26.33 3.85
CA VAL A 283 9.11 -25.97 4.31
C VAL A 283 8.39 -27.25 4.70
N ILE A 284 7.85 -27.27 5.91
CA ILE A 284 7.07 -28.39 6.46
C ILE A 284 5.62 -27.93 6.61
N GLY A 285 4.72 -28.70 6.04
CA GLY A 285 3.28 -28.48 6.13
C GLY A 285 2.71 -28.74 7.52
N SER A 286 1.46 -28.34 7.71
CA SER A 286 0.73 -28.58 8.97
C SER A 286 0.52 -30.08 9.28
N ASP A 287 0.68 -30.95 8.29
CA ASP A 287 0.63 -32.42 8.39
C ASP A 287 1.98 -33.04 8.78
N GLY A 288 3.02 -32.23 9.00
CA GLY A 288 4.37 -32.66 9.30
C GLY A 288 5.17 -33.18 8.09
N ARG A 289 4.64 -33.07 6.88
CA ARG A 289 5.31 -33.49 5.64
C ARG A 289 5.95 -32.32 4.91
N PRO A 290 6.96 -32.59 4.06
CA PRO A 290 7.51 -31.57 3.18
C PRO A 290 6.43 -30.96 2.29
N ALA A 291 6.40 -29.62 2.21
CA ALA A 291 5.39 -28.87 1.45
C ALA A 291 5.92 -28.50 0.05
N GLU A 292 5.43 -29.16 -0.99
CA GLU A 292 5.77 -28.89 -2.39
C GLU A 292 5.06 -27.65 -2.92
N GLY A 293 5.74 -26.89 -3.77
CA GLY A 293 5.13 -25.81 -4.54
C GLY A 293 4.82 -24.53 -3.77
N VAL A 294 5.29 -24.40 -2.53
CA VAL A 294 5.13 -23.23 -1.69
C VAL A 294 6.09 -22.14 -2.12
N MET A 295 5.61 -20.91 -2.24
CA MET A 295 6.46 -19.74 -2.48
C MET A 295 7.09 -19.29 -1.18
N VAL A 296 8.42 -19.28 -1.14
CA VAL A 296 9.21 -18.71 -0.03
C VAL A 296 9.79 -17.39 -0.50
N SER A 297 9.63 -16.34 0.30
CA SER A 297 10.18 -15.01 0.01
C SER A 297 10.85 -14.42 1.23
N ALA A 298 11.96 -13.69 1.03
CA ALA A 298 12.63 -12.93 2.07
C ALA A 298 12.16 -11.47 2.01
N THR A 299 11.51 -10.99 3.07
CA THR A 299 11.04 -9.61 3.17
C THR A 299 11.87 -8.88 4.22
N PRO A 300 12.57 -7.77 3.86
CA PRO A 300 13.31 -6.98 4.85
C PRO A 300 12.36 -6.43 5.93
N ARG A 301 12.73 -6.57 7.20
CA ARG A 301 11.89 -6.12 8.33
C ARG A 301 11.71 -4.60 8.41
N ASN A 302 12.60 -3.85 7.80
CA ASN A 302 12.53 -2.39 7.73
C ASN A 302 12.04 -1.88 6.37
N ALA A 303 11.54 -2.78 5.50
CA ALA A 303 11.02 -2.37 4.21
C ALA A 303 9.77 -1.49 4.36
N ALA A 304 9.71 -0.43 3.59
CA ALA A 304 8.52 0.39 3.49
C ALA A 304 7.35 -0.41 2.91
N ALA A 305 6.14 -0.09 3.33
CA ALA A 305 4.91 -0.79 2.93
C ALA A 305 4.69 -0.89 1.40
N GLY A 306 5.30 -0.02 0.61
CA GLY A 306 5.27 -0.07 -0.86
C GLY A 306 6.37 -0.91 -1.53
N ALA A 307 7.41 -1.31 -0.79
CA ALA A 307 8.53 -2.09 -1.33
C ALA A 307 8.18 -3.58 -1.58
N VAL A 308 7.03 -4.01 -1.14
CA VAL A 308 6.58 -5.41 -1.16
C VAL A 308 6.08 -5.89 -2.51
N LEU A 309 5.62 -4.99 -3.36
CA LEU A 309 5.27 -5.35 -4.75
C LEU A 309 6.52 -5.66 -5.58
N PHE A 310 7.71 -5.32 -5.05
CA PHE A 310 9.00 -5.58 -5.70
C PHE A 310 10.00 -6.03 -4.64
N PRO A 311 9.96 -7.27 -4.17
CA PRO A 311 10.85 -7.76 -3.13
C PRO A 311 12.29 -7.64 -3.59
N GLY A 312 13.07 -6.80 -2.90
CA GLY A 312 14.53 -6.78 -3.00
C GLY A 312 15.19 -7.99 -2.32
N GLY A 313 14.39 -8.93 -1.82
CA GLY A 313 14.79 -10.22 -1.32
C GLY A 313 14.40 -11.30 -2.33
N GLY A 314 15.23 -12.33 -2.49
CA GLY A 314 14.96 -13.44 -3.38
C GLY A 314 13.64 -14.14 -3.06
N SER A 315 13.05 -14.75 -4.05
CA SER A 315 11.93 -15.67 -3.90
C SER A 315 12.27 -17.01 -4.54
N ALA A 316 11.74 -18.08 -3.97
CA ALA A 316 11.93 -19.43 -4.48
C ALA A 316 10.66 -20.24 -4.26
N ARG A 317 10.49 -21.27 -5.09
CA ARG A 317 9.42 -22.25 -4.94
C ARG A 317 10.00 -23.54 -4.38
N THR A 318 9.32 -24.17 -3.42
CA THR A 318 9.76 -25.45 -2.87
C THR A 318 9.62 -26.58 -3.89
N ASP A 319 10.59 -27.50 -3.87
CA ASP A 319 10.58 -28.73 -4.64
C ASP A 319 9.65 -29.79 -4.00
N ARG A 320 9.62 -31.01 -4.58
CA ARG A 320 8.83 -32.13 -4.09
C ARG A 320 9.20 -32.59 -2.67
N ASN A 321 10.41 -32.30 -2.24
CA ASN A 321 10.91 -32.60 -0.92
C ASN A 321 10.78 -31.39 0.05
N GLY A 322 10.05 -30.37 -0.37
CA GLY A 322 9.85 -29.13 0.40
C GLY A 322 11.07 -28.22 0.46
N ASN A 323 12.17 -28.53 -0.23
CA ASN A 323 13.38 -27.73 -0.19
C ASN A 323 13.23 -26.44 -0.96
N PHE A 324 13.83 -25.37 -0.43
CA PHE A 324 13.93 -24.09 -1.11
C PHE A 324 15.35 -23.54 -1.05
N THR A 325 15.70 -22.69 -2.00
CA THR A 325 16.96 -21.94 -1.99
C THR A 325 16.69 -20.53 -2.48
N LEU A 326 16.96 -19.56 -1.62
CA LEU A 326 16.97 -18.14 -1.93
C LEU A 326 18.42 -17.74 -2.21
N ASN A 327 18.66 -17.14 -3.37
CA ASN A 327 19.99 -16.69 -3.76
C ASN A 327 20.09 -15.17 -3.65
N SER A 328 21.32 -14.69 -3.50
CA SER A 328 21.64 -13.25 -3.59
C SER A 328 20.93 -12.38 -2.53
N ILE A 329 20.90 -12.85 -1.31
CA ILE A 329 20.33 -12.10 -0.18
C ILE A 329 21.43 -11.23 0.45
N ALA A 330 21.23 -9.93 0.45
CA ALA A 330 22.13 -8.98 1.11
C ALA A 330 22.07 -9.12 2.65
N PRO A 331 23.13 -8.75 3.38
CA PRO A 331 23.10 -8.68 4.84
C PRO A 331 21.95 -7.80 5.35
N GLY A 332 21.28 -8.23 6.41
CA GLY A 332 20.15 -7.51 7.00
C GLY A 332 19.20 -8.39 7.79
N GLU A 333 18.18 -7.76 8.36
CA GLU A 333 17.10 -8.42 9.09
C GLU A 333 15.93 -8.71 8.14
N TYR A 334 15.51 -9.96 8.07
CA TYR A 334 14.45 -10.41 7.17
C TYR A 334 13.38 -11.21 7.90
N THR A 335 12.20 -11.25 7.32
CA THR A 335 11.19 -12.26 7.61
C THR A 335 11.07 -13.16 6.39
N LEU A 336 11.35 -14.45 6.54
CA LEU A 336 11.03 -15.44 5.52
C LEU A 336 9.56 -15.78 5.62
N ASN A 337 8.85 -15.66 4.49
CA ASN A 337 7.45 -15.98 4.39
C ASN A 337 7.25 -17.14 3.43
N ALA A 338 6.62 -18.21 3.90
CA ALA A 338 6.21 -19.35 3.10
C ALA A 338 4.69 -19.30 2.89
N ARG A 339 4.22 -19.31 1.65
CA ARG A 339 2.78 -19.26 1.31
C ARG A 339 2.48 -20.08 0.07
N GLY A 340 1.27 -20.63 0.00
CA GLY A 340 0.73 -21.17 -1.24
C GLY A 340 0.71 -20.10 -2.35
N LEU A 341 0.93 -20.52 -3.60
CA LEU A 341 1.01 -19.62 -4.75
C LEU A 341 -0.31 -18.87 -4.98
N MET A 342 -0.25 -17.54 -5.05
CA MET A 342 -1.35 -16.73 -5.56
C MET A 342 -1.04 -16.33 -7.01
N ILE A 343 -1.85 -16.76 -7.96
CA ILE A 343 -1.75 -16.28 -9.34
C ILE A 343 -2.71 -15.11 -9.52
N PHE A 344 -2.17 -13.98 -9.93
CA PHE A 344 -2.95 -12.84 -10.38
C PHE A 344 -3.24 -13.03 -11.87
N GLN A 345 -4.47 -13.22 -12.25
CA GLN A 345 -4.86 -13.26 -13.64
C GLN A 345 -5.41 -11.90 -14.04
N SER A 346 -4.75 -11.22 -14.96
CA SER A 346 -5.29 -10.03 -15.59
C SER A 346 -6.24 -10.48 -16.70
N GLY A 347 -7.54 -10.24 -16.52
CA GLY A 347 -8.54 -10.39 -17.55
C GLY A 347 -9.04 -9.01 -17.93
N GLY A 348 -9.08 -8.68 -19.21
CA GLY A 348 -9.66 -7.45 -19.72
C GLY A 348 -10.20 -7.67 -21.12
N ASP A 349 -11.41 -7.23 -21.33
CA ASP A 349 -11.99 -7.06 -22.64
C ASP A 349 -11.92 -5.55 -22.96
N GLY A 350 -11.07 -5.19 -23.93
CA GLY A 350 -10.85 -3.80 -24.32
C GLY A 350 -10.13 -2.95 -23.25
N ASP A 351 -10.51 -1.71 -23.08
CA ASP A 351 -9.85 -0.68 -22.28
C ASP A 351 -9.88 -0.85 -20.74
N ARG A 352 -10.29 -2.01 -20.21
CA ARG A 352 -10.38 -2.28 -18.78
C ARG A 352 -9.48 -3.44 -18.37
N GLN A 353 -8.35 -3.14 -17.77
CA GLN A 353 -7.57 -4.14 -17.04
C GLN A 353 -8.23 -4.39 -15.67
N VAL A 354 -8.83 -5.56 -15.51
CA VAL A 354 -9.35 -6.03 -14.24
C VAL A 354 -8.35 -7.06 -13.71
N PHE A 355 -7.73 -6.75 -12.58
CA PHE A 355 -6.91 -7.73 -11.87
C PHE A 355 -7.81 -8.60 -11.01
N ALA A 356 -8.05 -9.83 -11.44
CA ALA A 356 -8.72 -10.83 -10.64
C ALA A 356 -7.68 -11.65 -9.86
N MET A 357 -7.82 -11.73 -8.55
CA MET A 357 -7.05 -12.66 -7.73
C MET A 357 -7.65 -14.06 -7.90
N THR A 358 -6.97 -14.92 -8.62
CA THR A 358 -7.30 -16.34 -8.61
C THR A 358 -6.42 -17.04 -7.57
N ARG A 359 -7.05 -17.54 -6.52
CA ARG A 359 -6.37 -18.35 -5.51
C ARG A 359 -6.05 -19.71 -6.09
N ILE A 360 -4.80 -20.00 -6.36
CA ILE A 360 -4.37 -21.37 -6.58
C ILE A 360 -3.94 -21.94 -5.24
N VAL A 361 -4.71 -22.88 -4.77
CA VAL A 361 -4.37 -23.68 -3.60
C VAL A 361 -3.51 -24.82 -4.08
N THR A 362 -2.23 -24.83 -3.73
CA THR A 362 -1.43 -26.05 -3.84
C THR A 362 -1.80 -26.98 -2.69
N ALA A 363 -2.32 -28.06 -3.09
CA ALA A 363 -2.85 -29.22 -2.49
C ALA A 363 -2.40 -29.60 -1.05
N GLY A 364 -3.31 -29.54 -0.14
CA GLY A 364 -3.67 -30.59 0.78
C GLY A 364 -5.16 -30.84 0.59
N GLU A 365 -5.64 -32.01 0.72
CA GLU A 365 -7.07 -32.30 0.71
C GLU A 365 -7.79 -31.40 1.72
N GLY A 366 -8.60 -30.45 1.24
CA GLY A 366 -9.32 -29.50 2.09
C GLY A 366 -9.18 -28.01 1.77
N GLY A 367 -8.41 -27.60 0.75
CA GLY A 367 -8.53 -26.27 0.12
C GLY A 367 -8.09 -25.03 0.92
N GLN A 368 -7.54 -25.13 2.13
CA GLN A 368 -7.05 -23.98 2.89
C GLN A 368 -5.56 -23.72 2.61
N ALA A 369 -5.23 -22.48 2.24
CA ALA A 369 -3.83 -22.08 2.03
C ALA A 369 -3.10 -22.05 3.37
N GLU A 370 -1.99 -22.78 3.45
CA GLU A 370 -1.09 -22.71 4.57
C GLU A 370 -0.13 -21.54 4.43
N SER A 371 0.28 -20.99 5.55
CA SER A 371 1.31 -19.97 5.60
C SER A 371 2.19 -20.14 6.84
N GLY A 372 3.46 -19.74 6.72
CA GLY A 372 4.40 -19.71 7.81
C GLY A 372 5.36 -18.55 7.65
N SER A 373 5.90 -18.04 8.75
CA SER A 373 6.92 -17.00 8.72
C SER A 373 7.90 -17.17 9.86
N ILE A 374 9.18 -16.89 9.59
CA ILE A 374 10.23 -16.86 10.60
C ILE A 374 11.11 -15.62 10.42
N PRO A 375 11.52 -14.93 11.48
CA PRO A 375 12.53 -13.90 11.41
C PRO A 375 13.91 -14.53 11.26
N ILE A 376 14.78 -13.93 10.44
CA ILE A 376 16.18 -14.33 10.29
C ILE A 376 17.09 -13.10 10.20
N SER A 377 18.33 -13.24 10.64
CA SER A 377 19.41 -12.28 10.46
C SER A 377 20.44 -12.84 9.47
N VAL A 378 20.75 -12.08 8.43
CA VAL A 378 21.71 -12.44 7.39
C VAL A 378 22.94 -11.57 7.54
N THR A 379 24.11 -12.21 7.75
CA THR A 379 25.40 -11.51 7.95
C THR A 379 26.28 -11.49 6.70
N GLY A 380 25.83 -12.10 5.60
CA GLY A 380 26.59 -12.29 4.36
C GLY A 380 27.18 -13.69 4.25
N GLU A 381 26.98 -14.54 5.24
CA GLU A 381 27.30 -15.97 5.19
C GLU A 381 26.07 -16.78 4.80
N ASP A 382 26.30 -17.92 4.13
CA ASP A 382 25.23 -18.80 3.71
C ASP A 382 24.52 -19.41 4.92
N LEU A 383 23.20 -19.38 4.91
CA LEU A 383 22.35 -19.99 5.95
C LEU A 383 21.79 -21.30 5.38
N SER A 384 22.06 -22.40 6.07
CA SER A 384 21.53 -23.71 5.72
C SER A 384 20.62 -24.28 6.81
N ASN A 385 19.84 -25.30 6.44
CA ASN A 385 18.94 -26.00 7.36
C ASN A 385 17.85 -25.11 7.99
N VAL A 386 17.41 -24.09 7.27
CA VAL A 386 16.32 -23.25 7.73
C VAL A 386 15.00 -24.02 7.60
N VAL A 387 14.26 -24.13 8.68
CA VAL A 387 12.96 -24.82 8.69
C VAL A 387 11.84 -23.82 8.84
N ILE A 388 10.92 -23.80 7.88
CA ILE A 388 9.70 -22.99 7.95
C ILE A 388 8.51 -23.94 8.12
N ALA A 389 7.92 -23.96 9.31
CA ALA A 389 6.67 -24.68 9.53
C ALA A 389 5.48 -23.82 9.06
N THR A 390 4.65 -24.37 8.19
CA THR A 390 3.41 -23.73 7.79
C THR A 390 2.23 -24.22 8.62
N SER A 391 1.21 -23.40 8.68
CA SER A 391 -0.03 -23.69 9.38
C SER A 391 -1.21 -23.27 8.53
N LYS A 392 -2.29 -24.01 8.61
CA LYS A 392 -3.59 -23.58 8.06
C LYS A 392 -4.17 -22.39 8.82
N GLY A 393 -3.52 -22.02 9.95
CA GLY A 393 -4.10 -21.07 10.87
C GLY A 393 -5.34 -21.67 11.57
N THR A 394 -6.04 -20.83 12.31
CA THR A 394 -7.28 -21.25 12.98
C THR A 394 -8.47 -20.50 12.42
N SER A 395 -9.67 -20.93 12.83
CA SER A 395 -10.90 -20.18 12.57
C SER A 395 -11.17 -19.18 13.67
N VAL A 396 -11.73 -18.03 13.26
CA VAL A 396 -12.26 -17.01 14.17
C VAL A 396 -13.71 -16.79 13.82
N SER A 397 -14.61 -17.17 14.72
CA SER A 397 -16.03 -17.03 14.52
C SER A 397 -16.66 -16.05 15.49
N GLY A 398 -17.68 -15.35 15.01
CA GLY A 398 -18.34 -14.33 15.80
C GLY A 398 -19.66 -13.85 15.20
N ARG A 399 -20.20 -12.82 15.83
CA ARG A 399 -21.43 -12.18 15.42
C ARG A 399 -21.29 -10.67 15.37
N VAL A 400 -22.12 -10.04 14.56
CA VAL A 400 -22.26 -8.59 14.49
C VAL A 400 -23.44 -8.19 15.39
N ILE A 401 -23.21 -7.21 16.24
CA ILE A 401 -24.24 -6.61 17.11
C ILE A 401 -24.48 -5.20 16.60
N TYR A 402 -25.75 -4.85 16.42
CA TYR A 402 -26.15 -3.52 15.99
C TYR A 402 -26.76 -2.77 17.17
N GLU A 403 -26.12 -1.67 17.57
CA GLU A 403 -26.62 -0.78 18.61
C GLU A 403 -27.22 0.48 17.97
N GLY A 404 -28.51 0.74 18.27
CA GLY A 404 -29.23 1.95 17.81
C GLY A 404 -30.33 1.68 16.79
N GLY A 405 -30.66 0.42 16.49
CA GLY A 405 -31.76 0.02 15.62
C GLY A 405 -31.43 -1.11 14.67
N GLU A 406 -32.39 -1.52 13.85
CA GLU A 406 -32.18 -2.53 12.84
C GLU A 406 -31.36 -1.96 11.66
N PRO A 407 -30.31 -2.67 11.23
CA PRO A 407 -29.53 -2.23 10.08
C PRO A 407 -30.36 -2.37 8.80
N PRO A 408 -30.11 -1.54 7.77
CA PRO A 408 -30.65 -1.80 6.45
C PRO A 408 -30.17 -3.17 5.96
N ARG A 409 -31.05 -3.91 5.29
CA ARG A 409 -30.73 -5.22 4.70
C ARG A 409 -29.66 -5.07 3.60
N VAL A 410 -28.39 -5.16 3.99
CA VAL A 410 -27.26 -5.05 3.05
C VAL A 410 -26.31 -6.20 3.32
N ASN A 411 -26.23 -7.14 2.40
CA ASN A 411 -25.34 -8.31 2.45
C ASN A 411 -23.88 -7.98 2.06
N THR A 412 -23.41 -6.77 2.33
CA THR A 412 -22.08 -6.32 1.87
C THR A 412 -21.06 -6.17 2.99
N LEU A 413 -21.49 -6.19 4.25
CA LEU A 413 -20.59 -6.06 5.40
C LEU A 413 -19.55 -7.18 5.40
N ARG A 414 -18.30 -6.81 5.50
CA ARG A 414 -17.18 -7.75 5.61
C ARG A 414 -16.38 -7.47 6.85
N ILE A 415 -15.99 -8.55 7.51
CA ILE A 415 -15.04 -8.53 8.62
C ILE A 415 -13.69 -8.98 8.08
N SER A 416 -12.62 -8.35 8.49
CA SER A 416 -11.26 -8.72 8.15
C SER A 416 -10.35 -8.70 9.38
N ALA A 417 -9.31 -9.55 9.35
CA ALA A 417 -8.33 -9.67 10.43
C ALA A 417 -6.91 -9.34 9.93
N PRO A 418 -6.60 -8.06 9.65
CA PRO A 418 -5.24 -7.66 9.27
C PRO A 418 -4.26 -7.90 10.41
N ALA A 419 -3.00 -8.20 10.06
CA ALA A 419 -1.94 -8.33 11.04
C ALA A 419 -1.59 -6.99 11.68
N LEU A 420 -1.23 -7.02 12.95
CA LEU A 420 -0.78 -5.86 13.72
C LEU A 420 0.69 -5.54 13.45
N ASP A 421 1.50 -6.54 13.12
CA ASP A 421 2.88 -6.36 12.71
C ASP A 421 2.93 -5.78 11.29
N GLY A 422 3.09 -4.49 11.18
CA GLY A 422 3.25 -3.81 9.89
C GLY A 422 4.53 -4.17 9.14
N ASP A 423 5.32 -5.13 9.63
CA ASP A 423 6.59 -5.55 9.03
C ASP A 423 6.40 -6.51 7.85
N ASN A 424 5.20 -7.09 7.72
CA ASN A 424 4.85 -7.92 6.58
C ASN A 424 3.64 -7.32 5.83
N PRO A 425 3.85 -6.52 4.78
CA PRO A 425 2.76 -5.90 4.02
C PRO A 425 1.87 -6.90 3.27
N LEU A 426 2.36 -8.14 3.04
CA LEU A 426 1.51 -9.21 2.52
C LEU A 426 0.52 -9.73 3.59
N SER A 427 0.82 -9.52 4.87
CA SER A 427 -0.10 -9.82 5.97
C SER A 427 -1.24 -8.80 6.10
N ALA A 428 -1.13 -7.64 5.45
CA ALA A 428 -2.22 -6.67 5.35
C ALA A 428 -3.43 -7.23 4.57
N PHE A 429 -3.22 -8.23 3.70
CA PHE A 429 -4.29 -9.01 3.07
C PHE A 429 -4.75 -10.13 4.02
N GLY A 430 -5.21 -9.76 5.21
CA GLY A 430 -5.74 -10.70 6.20
C GLY A 430 -6.95 -11.47 5.69
N SER A 431 -7.27 -12.56 6.36
CA SER A 431 -8.53 -13.29 6.14
C SER A 431 -9.70 -12.33 6.23
N SER A 432 -10.63 -12.46 5.31
CA SER A 432 -11.87 -11.66 5.33
C SER A 432 -13.06 -12.55 5.03
N SER A 433 -14.18 -12.27 5.70
CA SER A 433 -15.44 -12.98 5.52
C SER A 433 -16.60 -12.01 5.35
N SER A 434 -17.58 -12.37 4.57
CA SER A 434 -18.86 -11.67 4.51
C SER A 434 -19.69 -12.07 5.72
N VAL A 435 -20.46 -11.13 6.24
CA VAL A 435 -21.43 -11.40 7.31
C VAL A 435 -22.68 -12.03 6.71
N THR A 436 -23.16 -13.11 7.33
CA THR A 436 -24.38 -13.82 6.88
C THR A 436 -25.64 -13.00 7.20
N ALA A 437 -26.78 -13.45 6.69
CA ALA A 437 -28.07 -12.80 6.99
C ALA A 437 -28.44 -12.85 8.48
N GLU A 438 -27.92 -13.86 9.19
CA GLU A 438 -28.12 -14.05 10.65
C GLU A 438 -27.16 -13.22 11.47
N GLY A 439 -26.30 -12.42 10.83
CA GLY A 439 -25.31 -11.56 11.49
C GLY A 439 -24.06 -12.29 11.97
N THR A 440 -23.81 -13.52 11.52
CA THR A 440 -22.62 -14.31 11.89
C THR A 440 -21.53 -14.20 10.82
N PHE A 441 -20.30 -14.47 11.22
CA PHE A 441 -19.15 -14.55 10.30
C PHE A 441 -18.13 -15.59 10.79
N GLU A 442 -17.34 -16.09 9.85
CA GLU A 442 -16.21 -16.96 10.16
C GLU A 442 -15.03 -16.60 9.27
N LEU A 443 -13.91 -16.31 9.91
CA LEU A 443 -12.63 -16.08 9.27
C LEU A 443 -11.79 -17.35 9.36
N HIS A 444 -11.20 -17.76 8.26
CA HIS A 444 -10.34 -18.95 8.22
C HIS A 444 -8.88 -18.55 7.97
N GLY A 445 -7.95 -19.38 8.42
CA GLY A 445 -6.52 -19.19 8.17
C GLY A 445 -5.92 -18.01 8.94
N VAL A 446 -6.41 -17.75 10.13
CA VAL A 446 -5.96 -16.64 10.97
C VAL A 446 -4.91 -17.13 11.96
N SER A 447 -3.81 -16.39 12.12
CA SER A 447 -2.76 -16.69 13.10
C SER A 447 -1.92 -15.45 13.41
N GLY A 448 -1.31 -15.42 14.60
CA GLY A 448 -0.47 -14.31 15.07
C GLY A 448 -1.26 -13.09 15.54
N PRO A 449 -0.56 -11.98 15.82
CA PRO A 449 -1.18 -10.74 16.28
C PRO A 449 -2.13 -10.14 15.22
N ARG A 450 -3.42 -9.98 15.57
CA ARG A 450 -4.48 -9.51 14.66
C ARG A 450 -5.33 -8.41 15.28
N SER A 451 -5.69 -7.45 14.45
CA SER A 451 -6.81 -6.54 14.70
C SER A 451 -8.02 -6.95 13.87
N PHE A 452 -9.19 -6.43 14.19
CA PHE A 452 -10.40 -6.70 13.42
C PHE A 452 -10.94 -5.40 12.84
N ARG A 453 -11.33 -5.45 11.57
CA ARG A 453 -11.86 -4.30 10.85
C ARG A 453 -13.12 -4.67 10.10
N ILE A 454 -13.92 -3.65 9.85
CA ILE A 454 -15.09 -3.74 9.00
C ILE A 454 -14.85 -3.02 7.66
N SER A 455 -15.48 -3.51 6.63
CA SER A 455 -15.59 -2.81 5.35
C SER A 455 -17.01 -2.96 4.81
N ASN A 456 -17.42 -2.02 3.96
CA ASN A 456 -18.78 -1.97 3.41
C ASN A 456 -19.89 -1.97 4.49
N ALA A 457 -19.63 -1.28 5.60
CA ALA A 457 -20.67 -1.05 6.60
C ALA A 457 -21.90 -0.37 5.95
N PRO A 458 -23.11 -0.63 6.44
CA PRO A 458 -24.30 0.09 6.01
C PRO A 458 -24.12 1.61 6.18
N ALA A 459 -24.76 2.40 5.32
CA ALA A 459 -24.67 3.85 5.43
C ALA A 459 -25.15 4.32 6.81
N GLY A 460 -24.36 5.18 7.43
CA GLY A 460 -24.64 5.69 8.78
C GLY A 460 -24.23 4.76 9.94
N TRP A 461 -23.59 3.60 9.65
CA TRP A 461 -23.09 2.70 10.66
C TRP A 461 -21.57 2.70 10.71
N SER A 462 -21.00 2.60 11.90
CA SER A 462 -19.55 2.54 12.14
C SER A 462 -19.20 1.52 13.21
N LEU A 463 -17.92 1.11 13.23
CA LEU A 463 -17.39 0.21 14.25
C LEU A 463 -17.34 0.92 15.61
N LYS A 464 -18.09 0.42 16.58
CA LYS A 464 -18.04 0.88 17.97
C LYS A 464 -16.98 0.12 18.76
N ALA A 465 -17.07 -1.20 18.76
CA ALA A 465 -16.18 -2.07 19.52
C ALA A 465 -16.03 -3.44 18.88
N VAL A 466 -14.91 -4.10 19.19
CA VAL A 466 -14.70 -5.52 18.99
C VAL A 466 -14.44 -6.15 20.35
N ARG A 467 -15.28 -7.10 20.76
CA ARG A 467 -15.18 -7.74 22.06
C ARG A 467 -14.95 -9.23 21.93
N LEU A 468 -14.07 -9.75 22.76
CA LEU A 468 -13.88 -11.19 22.90
C LEU A 468 -14.13 -11.57 24.36
N ASN A 469 -15.13 -12.42 24.60
CA ASN A 469 -15.54 -12.81 25.95
C ASN A 469 -15.80 -11.61 26.89
N GLY A 470 -16.38 -10.54 26.35
CA GLY A 470 -16.67 -9.30 27.09
C GLY A 470 -15.50 -8.31 27.18
N THR A 471 -14.29 -8.71 26.86
CA THR A 471 -13.12 -7.82 26.85
C THR A 471 -13.04 -7.05 25.54
N ASP A 472 -12.91 -5.73 25.61
CA ASP A 472 -12.71 -4.86 24.43
C ASP A 472 -11.28 -5.02 23.89
N ILE A 473 -11.17 -5.46 22.65
CA ILE A 473 -9.91 -5.67 21.92
C ILE A 473 -9.80 -4.78 20.68
N THR A 474 -10.65 -3.77 20.56
CA THR A 474 -10.79 -2.97 19.33
C THR A 474 -9.48 -2.32 18.91
N ASP A 475 -8.76 -1.72 19.84
CA ASP A 475 -7.56 -0.93 19.55
C ASP A 475 -6.27 -1.75 19.65
N MET A 476 -6.24 -2.77 20.53
CA MET A 476 -5.04 -3.56 20.79
C MET A 476 -4.99 -4.87 19.98
N GLY A 477 -6.15 -5.36 19.53
CA GLY A 477 -6.23 -6.67 18.90
C GLY A 477 -5.90 -7.83 19.83
N ILE A 478 -5.62 -9.00 19.26
CA ILE A 478 -5.23 -10.22 20.00
C ILE A 478 -4.17 -11.02 19.24
N ASP A 479 -3.41 -11.83 19.97
CA ASP A 479 -2.52 -12.84 19.39
C ASP A 479 -3.26 -14.18 19.25
N ILE A 480 -3.43 -14.64 18.00
CA ILE A 480 -4.20 -15.83 17.65
C ILE A 480 -3.27 -17.02 17.43
N ARG A 481 -3.39 -18.03 18.29
CA ARG A 481 -2.63 -19.28 18.17
C ARG A 481 -3.18 -20.12 17.01
N PRO A 482 -2.32 -20.66 16.12
CA PRO A 482 -2.76 -21.37 14.93
C PRO A 482 -3.64 -22.60 15.15
N THR A 483 -3.55 -23.22 16.32
CA THR A 483 -4.24 -24.47 16.63
C THR A 483 -5.47 -24.30 17.52
N GLN A 484 -5.75 -23.08 17.98
CA GLN A 484 -6.83 -22.82 18.92
C GLN A 484 -7.91 -21.95 18.27
N PRO A 485 -9.08 -22.50 17.94
CA PRO A 485 -10.20 -21.71 17.43
C PRO A 485 -10.61 -20.60 18.40
N VAL A 486 -10.87 -19.43 17.84
CA VAL A 486 -11.39 -18.29 18.60
C VAL A 486 -12.88 -18.18 18.29
N THR A 487 -13.71 -18.30 19.32
CA THR A 487 -15.17 -18.24 19.21
C THR A 487 -15.70 -17.11 20.09
N GLY A 488 -16.91 -16.64 19.78
CA GLY A 488 -17.57 -15.61 20.59
C GLY A 488 -17.03 -14.20 20.35
N LEU A 489 -16.42 -13.94 19.20
CA LEU A 489 -16.05 -12.58 18.83
C LEU A 489 -17.31 -11.76 18.53
N GLU A 490 -17.44 -10.62 19.16
CA GLU A 490 -18.54 -9.68 18.94
C GLU A 490 -18.01 -8.42 18.26
N VAL A 491 -18.55 -8.13 17.08
CA VAL A 491 -18.27 -6.89 16.35
C VAL A 491 -19.46 -5.97 16.52
N VAL A 492 -19.31 -4.94 17.35
CA VAL A 492 -20.39 -4.03 17.69
C VAL A 492 -20.37 -2.83 16.74
N LEU A 493 -21.46 -2.63 16.03
CA LEU A 493 -21.68 -1.47 15.17
C LEU A 493 -22.68 -0.52 15.82
N THR A 494 -22.50 0.77 15.58
CA THR A 494 -23.44 1.80 16.04
C THR A 494 -23.84 2.72 14.88
N ASN A 495 -25.08 3.19 14.91
CA ASN A 495 -25.55 4.27 14.05
C ASN A 495 -25.52 5.64 14.76
N ARG A 496 -25.08 5.67 16.03
CA ARG A 496 -24.85 6.89 16.79
C ARG A 496 -23.47 7.44 16.52
N MET A 497 -23.28 7.97 15.30
CA MET A 497 -22.01 8.54 14.91
C MET A 497 -21.79 9.89 15.58
N THR A 498 -20.65 10.04 16.23
CA THR A 498 -20.21 11.34 16.74
C THR A 498 -19.81 12.26 15.60
N GLU A 499 -19.98 13.55 15.80
CA GLU A 499 -19.50 14.58 14.87
C GLU A 499 -18.93 15.76 15.66
N VAL A 500 -17.72 16.16 15.30
CA VAL A 500 -17.09 17.40 15.81
C VAL A 500 -16.91 18.34 14.63
N SER A 501 -17.47 19.52 14.71
CA SER A 501 -17.38 20.53 13.65
C SER A 501 -17.11 21.91 14.25
N GLY A 502 -16.73 22.87 13.41
CA GLY A 502 -16.49 24.21 13.90
C GLY A 502 -15.78 25.12 12.95
N GLY A 503 -15.40 26.29 13.45
CA GLY A 503 -14.60 27.28 12.79
C GLY A 503 -13.29 27.53 13.52
N VAL A 504 -12.38 28.25 12.87
CA VAL A 504 -11.09 28.67 13.43
C VAL A 504 -10.94 30.15 13.23
N LYS A 505 -10.39 30.82 14.24
CA LYS A 505 -10.10 32.28 14.19
C LYS A 505 -8.59 32.53 14.26
N ALA A 506 -8.10 33.40 13.39
CA ALA A 506 -6.78 34.01 13.48
C ALA A 506 -6.95 35.38 14.13
N GLY A 507 -6.75 35.46 15.44
CA GLY A 507 -7.16 36.64 16.21
C GLY A 507 -8.68 36.81 16.20
N THR A 508 -9.19 37.86 15.55
CA THR A 508 -10.64 38.14 15.42
C THR A 508 -11.24 37.68 14.10
N GLU A 509 -10.41 37.41 13.09
CA GLU A 509 -10.84 37.07 11.74
C GLU A 509 -11.01 35.57 11.54
N PRO A 510 -12.03 35.12 10.77
CA PRO A 510 -12.17 33.71 10.42
C PRO A 510 -10.99 33.23 9.56
N ALA A 511 -10.34 32.14 10.00
CA ALA A 511 -9.33 31.48 9.22
C ALA A 511 -9.96 30.52 8.18
N THR A 512 -9.41 30.49 6.99
CA THR A 512 -9.85 29.59 5.90
C THR A 512 -8.79 28.58 5.47
N ASP A 513 -7.58 28.71 6.02
CA ASP A 513 -6.44 27.84 5.69
C ASP A 513 -5.74 27.36 6.97
N TYR A 514 -6.06 26.14 7.37
CA TYR A 514 -5.58 25.55 8.62
C TYR A 514 -5.77 24.04 8.58
N THR A 515 -5.16 23.33 9.52
CA THR A 515 -5.44 21.92 9.81
C THR A 515 -5.85 21.79 11.27
N VAL A 516 -6.99 21.18 11.54
CA VAL A 516 -7.38 20.78 12.89
C VAL A 516 -6.86 19.37 13.13
N VAL A 517 -6.24 19.16 14.28
CA VAL A 517 -5.87 17.84 14.81
C VAL A 517 -6.67 17.61 16.08
N ILE A 518 -7.38 16.47 16.13
CA ILE A 518 -8.13 16.02 17.31
C ILE A 518 -7.51 14.70 17.76
N PHE A 519 -7.17 14.58 19.03
CA PHE A 519 -6.52 13.38 19.56
C PHE A 519 -6.95 13.12 21.01
N SER A 520 -6.94 11.84 21.39
CA SER A 520 -7.36 11.43 22.76
C SER A 520 -6.49 12.09 23.82
N GLU A 521 -7.10 12.37 24.97
CA GLU A 521 -6.36 12.78 26.18
C GLU A 521 -5.43 11.68 26.71
N ASP A 522 -5.79 10.41 26.46
CA ASP A 522 -5.01 9.24 26.85
C ASP A 522 -3.88 8.93 25.85
N PRO A 523 -2.60 9.12 26.23
CA PRO A 523 -1.47 8.87 25.33
C PRO A 523 -1.34 7.41 24.88
N GLN A 524 -1.90 6.44 25.60
CA GLN A 524 -1.85 5.03 25.20
C GLN A 524 -2.64 4.80 23.90
N LYS A 525 -3.63 5.64 23.62
CA LYS A 525 -4.44 5.58 22.39
C LYS A 525 -3.73 6.21 21.18
N TRP A 526 -2.60 6.90 21.38
CA TRP A 526 -1.81 7.46 20.27
C TRP A 526 -0.92 6.42 19.60
N ILE A 527 -0.48 5.41 20.36
CA ILE A 527 0.42 4.35 19.90
C ILE A 527 -0.30 3.08 19.44
N ALA A 528 -1.63 3.08 19.54
CA ALA A 528 -2.43 1.95 19.07
C ALA A 528 -2.11 1.68 17.57
N PRO A 529 -2.02 0.43 17.15
CA PRO A 529 -1.72 0.07 15.75
C PRO A 529 -2.69 0.69 14.75
N LEU A 530 -3.87 1.06 15.22
CA LEU A 530 -4.95 1.69 14.47
C LEU A 530 -5.52 2.86 15.24
N PRO A 531 -4.91 4.05 15.14
CA PRO A 531 -5.31 5.18 15.96
C PRO A 531 -6.66 5.77 15.52
N ARG A 532 -7.79 5.14 15.89
CA ARG A 532 -9.13 5.69 15.66
C ARG A 532 -9.47 6.87 16.56
N HIS A 533 -8.61 7.15 17.53
CA HIS A 533 -8.70 8.25 18.47
C HIS A 533 -7.91 9.48 18.05
N ILE A 534 -7.36 9.47 16.84
CA ILE A 534 -6.66 10.61 16.24
C ILE A 534 -7.33 10.91 14.89
N ALA A 535 -7.66 12.16 14.68
CA ALA A 535 -8.21 12.62 13.41
C ALA A 535 -7.64 13.97 13.02
N SER A 536 -7.59 14.23 11.73
CA SER A 536 -7.25 15.55 11.20
C SER A 536 -8.31 15.99 10.19
N ALA A 537 -8.55 17.27 10.12
CA ALA A 537 -9.47 17.85 9.15
C ALA A 537 -8.95 19.17 8.61
N ARG A 538 -9.14 19.37 7.31
CA ARG A 538 -8.98 20.66 6.64
C ARG A 538 -10.35 21.32 6.53
N PRO A 539 -10.41 22.68 6.52
CA PRO A 539 -11.67 23.37 6.31
C PRO A 539 -12.22 23.11 4.90
N ASN A 540 -13.54 23.14 4.80
CA ASN A 540 -14.22 23.19 3.51
C ASN A 540 -14.13 24.60 2.88
N GLN A 541 -14.80 24.82 1.75
CA GLN A 541 -14.83 26.12 1.08
C GLN A 541 -15.47 27.26 1.90
N ALA A 542 -16.23 26.93 2.95
CA ALA A 542 -16.82 27.89 3.90
C ALA A 542 -15.94 28.16 5.14
N GLY A 543 -14.72 27.61 5.16
CA GLY A 543 -13.81 27.76 6.29
C GLY A 543 -14.19 26.95 7.53
N ARG A 544 -15.03 25.92 7.39
CA ARG A 544 -15.44 25.05 8.51
C ARG A 544 -14.83 23.67 8.40
N PHE A 545 -14.39 23.14 9.53
CA PHE A 545 -13.92 21.75 9.62
C PHE A 545 -15.03 20.82 10.12
N GLN A 546 -14.88 19.54 9.80
CA GLN A 546 -15.78 18.47 10.26
C GLN A 546 -14.99 17.16 10.40
N VAL A 547 -15.11 16.52 11.56
CA VAL A 547 -14.58 15.19 11.88
C VAL A 547 -15.74 14.33 12.32
N LYS A 548 -15.86 13.11 11.79
CA LYS A 548 -16.92 12.14 12.14
C LYS A 548 -16.32 10.83 12.64
N GLY A 549 -17.05 10.16 13.52
CA GLY A 549 -16.77 8.79 13.93
C GLY A 549 -15.64 8.63 14.94
N LEU A 550 -15.27 9.69 15.66
CA LEU A 550 -14.42 9.55 16.84
C LEU A 550 -15.16 8.75 17.92
N PRO A 551 -14.54 7.79 18.60
CA PRO A 551 -15.14 7.16 19.77
C PRO A 551 -15.51 8.16 20.86
N ALA A 552 -16.50 7.86 21.71
CA ALA A 552 -16.77 8.65 22.90
C ALA A 552 -15.54 8.69 23.81
N GLY A 553 -15.30 9.82 24.48
CA GLY A 553 -14.15 10.01 25.37
C GLY A 553 -13.69 11.45 25.48
N ASP A 554 -12.57 11.64 26.16
CA ASP A 554 -11.93 12.93 26.34
C ASP A 554 -10.85 13.18 25.30
N TYR A 555 -10.84 14.38 24.73
CA TYR A 555 -10.01 14.75 23.59
C TYR A 555 -9.39 16.13 23.76
N PHE A 556 -8.29 16.32 23.05
CA PHE A 556 -7.71 17.62 22.72
C PHE A 556 -8.01 17.97 21.27
N ALA A 557 -8.29 19.24 20.99
CA ALA A 557 -8.40 19.79 19.65
C ALA A 557 -7.49 21.00 19.51
N ILE A 558 -6.76 21.08 18.42
CA ILE A 558 -5.90 22.22 18.08
C ILE A 558 -5.99 22.53 16.59
N ALA A 559 -6.05 23.80 16.25
CA ALA A 559 -5.93 24.27 14.87
C ALA A 559 -4.55 24.86 14.64
N VAL A 560 -3.82 24.33 13.67
CA VAL A 560 -2.49 24.79 13.31
C VAL A 560 -2.46 25.31 11.88
N GLU A 561 -1.59 26.26 11.59
CA GLU A 561 -1.42 26.79 10.24
C GLU A 561 -0.97 25.71 9.25
N TYR A 562 -0.12 24.82 9.70
CA TYR A 562 0.45 23.77 8.86
C TYR A 562 0.94 22.57 9.66
N ILE A 563 0.62 21.38 9.19
CA ILE A 563 1.22 20.13 9.61
C ILE A 563 1.25 19.17 8.40
N PRO A 564 2.38 18.54 8.10
CA PRO A 564 2.45 17.55 7.02
C PRO A 564 1.51 16.38 7.27
N GLN A 565 0.93 15.84 6.21
CA GLN A 565 0.04 14.68 6.27
C GLN A 565 0.72 13.48 6.94
N GLY A 566 0.07 12.95 8.00
CA GLY A 566 0.56 11.81 8.78
C GLY A 566 1.46 12.17 9.95
N GLU A 567 2.02 13.37 10.04
CA GLU A 567 2.86 13.79 11.18
C GLU A 567 2.07 13.91 12.49
N TRP A 568 0.76 14.12 12.41
CA TRP A 568 -0.13 14.08 13.59
C TRP A 568 -0.30 12.69 14.20
N ASN A 569 0.24 11.62 13.60
CA ASN A 569 0.26 10.29 14.21
C ASN A 569 1.52 10.06 15.07
N ASP A 570 2.47 10.99 15.07
CA ASP A 570 3.67 10.92 15.88
C ASP A 570 3.38 11.37 17.32
N PRO A 571 3.53 10.49 18.33
CA PRO A 571 3.30 10.85 19.72
C PRO A 571 4.12 12.04 20.21
N GLU A 572 5.35 12.24 19.70
CA GLU A 572 6.17 13.40 20.07
C GLU A 572 5.57 14.71 19.53
N VAL A 573 4.95 14.65 18.35
CA VAL A 573 4.23 15.79 17.77
C VAL A 573 2.97 16.06 18.61
N LEU A 574 2.19 15.03 18.92
CA LEU A 574 0.97 15.19 19.74
C LEU A 574 1.26 15.75 21.12
N GLU A 575 2.33 15.30 21.78
CA GLU A 575 2.70 15.85 23.10
C GLU A 575 3.06 17.34 23.04
N ARG A 576 3.74 17.78 21.96
CA ARG A 576 3.99 19.21 21.75
C ARG A 576 2.72 20.01 21.51
N LEU A 577 1.77 19.43 20.75
CA LEU A 577 0.49 20.08 20.46
C LEU A 577 -0.42 20.17 21.71
N ARG A 578 -0.34 19.17 22.59
CA ARG A 578 -1.15 19.06 23.82
C ARG A 578 -1.11 20.30 24.68
N ALA A 579 0.05 20.92 24.82
CA ALA A 579 0.24 22.09 25.68
C ALA A 579 -0.61 23.31 25.28
N ARG A 580 -1.03 23.39 24.01
CA ARG A 580 -1.82 24.52 23.45
C ARG A 580 -3.21 24.09 23.00
N ALA A 581 -3.54 22.82 23.14
CA ALA A 581 -4.80 22.27 22.64
C ALA A 581 -5.97 22.55 23.59
N THR A 582 -7.13 22.77 23.03
CA THR A 582 -8.38 22.92 23.76
C THR A 582 -8.92 21.53 24.14
N ARG A 583 -9.21 21.33 25.42
CA ARG A 583 -9.81 20.08 25.93
C ARG A 583 -11.32 20.09 25.74
N PHE A 584 -11.87 18.93 25.35
CA PHE A 584 -13.32 18.71 25.30
C PHE A 584 -13.65 17.23 25.48
N SER A 585 -14.87 16.94 25.93
CA SER A 585 -15.41 15.60 26.03
C SER A 585 -16.41 15.37 24.89
N LEU A 586 -16.55 14.14 24.45
CA LEU A 586 -17.45 13.72 23.37
C LEU A 586 -18.24 12.50 23.82
N ASP A 587 -19.56 12.64 23.92
CA ASP A 587 -20.47 11.55 24.24
C ASP A 587 -20.85 10.74 22.99
N GLU A 588 -21.39 9.52 23.20
CA GLU A 588 -21.82 8.66 22.09
C GLU A 588 -22.97 9.29 21.30
N GLY A 589 -22.74 9.45 19.97
CA GLY A 589 -23.69 10.08 19.06
C GLY A 589 -23.79 11.60 19.20
N GLU A 590 -22.92 12.22 19.99
CA GLU A 590 -22.92 13.67 20.16
C GLU A 590 -22.47 14.38 18.88
N VAL A 591 -23.22 15.45 18.53
CA VAL A 591 -22.81 16.42 17.50
C VAL A 591 -22.35 17.68 18.22
N LYS A 592 -21.05 17.88 18.26
CA LYS A 592 -20.41 18.97 18.99
C LYS A 592 -19.84 20.03 18.06
N THR A 593 -20.11 21.28 18.38
CA THR A 593 -19.49 22.43 17.70
C THR A 593 -18.47 23.07 18.62
N ILE A 594 -17.24 23.26 18.13
CA ILE A 594 -16.16 23.90 18.85
C ILE A 594 -15.53 25.02 18.00
N GLU A 595 -15.19 26.14 18.62
CA GLU A 595 -14.45 27.23 17.99
C GLU A 595 -13.02 27.19 18.52
N LEU A 596 -12.04 27.24 17.60
CA LEU A 596 -10.61 27.15 17.94
C LEU A 596 -9.88 28.43 17.55
N GLY A 597 -8.81 28.75 18.27
CA GLY A 597 -7.82 29.72 17.84
C GLY A 597 -6.81 29.07 16.89
N LEU A 598 -6.32 29.83 15.92
CA LEU A 598 -5.22 29.38 15.04
C LEU A 598 -3.89 29.52 15.77
N GLU A 599 -3.16 28.44 15.89
CA GLU A 599 -1.86 28.36 16.53
C GLU A 599 -0.74 28.31 15.48
N SER A 600 0.31 29.13 15.66
CA SER A 600 1.55 29.00 14.89
C SER A 600 2.41 27.90 15.51
N MET A 601 2.93 26.98 14.67
CA MET A 601 3.84 25.91 15.10
C MET A 601 5.29 26.37 15.11
#